data_95605fb33db83cd5bead459678caa82f
#
_entry.id   95605fb33db83cd5bead459678caa82f
#
_cell.length_a   1.000
_cell.length_b   1.000
_cell.length_c   1.000
_cell.angle_alpha   90.00
_cell.angle_beta   90.00
_cell.angle_gamma   90.00
#
_symmetry.space_group_name_H-M   'P 1'
#
loop_
_entity.id
_entity.type
_entity.pdbx_description
1 polymer ?
#
loop_
_entity_poly.entity_id
_entity_poly.type
_entity_poly.pdbx_seq_one_letter_code
_entity_poly.pdbx_strand_id
1 'polypeptide(L)'
;MIKGKTLTPLLLAGIFVLMLGLSFAAVPLYDLFCRVTGFGGTTQVSKEAPKIVLDKVVSVRFDTNVNNLEWNFKAKSNVIDVKVGQVNRIEFEVENIGDETTYGVASFNVSPASFGKYYSKLGCFCFEKQELKAGEKATYVMTFYLDPDLVNDPTTKNLQDVTMSYTFFST
;
A
#
# COMPACT_ATOMS: atom_id res chain seq x y z
N MET A 1 -53.32 -11.14 -27.22
CA MET A 1 -52.91 -11.00 -25.83
C MET A 1 -51.77 -11.97 -25.44
N ILE A 2 -50.69 -12.09 -26.21
CA ILE A 2 -49.58 -13.02 -25.92
C ILE A 2 -48.26 -12.28 -25.63
N LYS A 3 -48.22 -10.97 -25.84
CA LYS A 3 -46.99 -10.15 -25.65
C LYS A 3 -46.53 -9.96 -24.19
N GLY A 4 -47.37 -10.21 -23.19
CA GLY A 4 -46.99 -10.02 -21.77
C GLY A 4 -46.22 -11.21 -21.15
N LYS A 5 -46.44 -12.44 -21.67
CA LYS A 5 -45.87 -13.66 -21.06
C LYS A 5 -44.38 -13.85 -21.34
N THR A 6 -43.86 -13.26 -22.43
CA THR A 6 -42.43 -13.35 -22.79
C THR A 6 -41.61 -12.13 -22.31
N LEU A 7 -42.27 -11.02 -22.03
CA LEU A 7 -41.59 -9.77 -21.57
C LEU A 7 -41.04 -9.93 -20.15
N THR A 8 -41.78 -10.57 -19.25
CA THR A 8 -41.39 -10.80 -17.86
C THR A 8 -40.09 -11.61 -17.74
N PRO A 9 -39.98 -12.82 -18.35
CA PRO A 9 -38.72 -13.57 -18.28
C PRO A 9 -37.55 -12.89 -18.96
N LEU A 10 -37.78 -12.11 -20.02
CA LEU A 10 -36.74 -11.34 -20.67
C LEU A 10 -36.20 -10.20 -19.78
N LEU A 11 -37.10 -9.51 -19.08
CA LEU A 11 -36.73 -8.49 -18.10
C LEU A 11 -35.97 -9.11 -16.92
N LEU A 12 -36.39 -10.23 -16.39
CA LEU A 12 -35.69 -10.92 -15.31
C LEU A 12 -34.28 -11.36 -15.74
N ALA A 13 -34.16 -11.93 -16.95
CA ALA A 13 -32.87 -12.29 -17.51
C ALA A 13 -31.95 -11.06 -17.70
N GLY A 14 -32.52 -9.95 -18.18
CA GLY A 14 -31.80 -8.69 -18.33
C GLY A 14 -31.30 -8.13 -16.98
N ILE A 15 -32.14 -8.14 -15.95
CA ILE A 15 -31.76 -7.74 -14.59
C ILE A 15 -30.64 -8.65 -14.05
N PHE A 16 -30.75 -9.95 -14.25
CA PHE A 16 -29.73 -10.90 -13.79
C PHE A 16 -28.38 -10.65 -14.45
N VAL A 17 -28.34 -10.45 -15.76
CA VAL A 17 -27.12 -10.12 -16.53
C VAL A 17 -26.54 -8.78 -16.07
N LEU A 18 -27.40 -7.77 -15.83
CA LEU A 18 -26.99 -6.47 -15.30
C LEU A 18 -26.34 -6.60 -13.92
N MET A 19 -26.93 -7.36 -13.02
CA MET A 19 -26.40 -7.60 -11.67
C MET A 19 -25.05 -8.31 -11.71
N LEU A 20 -24.90 -9.31 -12.59
CA LEU A 20 -23.61 -9.95 -12.82
C LEU A 20 -22.58 -8.97 -13.33
N GLY A 21 -22.92 -8.16 -14.34
CA GLY A 21 -22.03 -7.14 -14.88
C GLY A 21 -21.56 -6.12 -13.82
N LEU A 22 -22.49 -5.65 -12.98
CA LEU A 22 -22.18 -4.75 -11.86
C LEU A 22 -21.28 -5.41 -10.83
N SER A 23 -21.47 -6.69 -10.52
CA SER A 23 -20.62 -7.43 -9.58
C SER A 23 -19.17 -7.51 -10.08
N PHE A 24 -18.95 -7.78 -11.35
CA PHE A 24 -17.60 -7.79 -11.93
C PHE A 24 -16.99 -6.38 -12.05
N ALA A 25 -17.80 -5.37 -12.33
CA ALA A 25 -17.36 -3.99 -12.42
C ALA A 25 -17.01 -3.38 -11.05
N ALA A 26 -17.57 -3.89 -9.96
CA ALA A 26 -17.35 -3.36 -8.61
C ALA A 26 -15.87 -3.45 -8.19
N VAL A 27 -15.18 -4.55 -8.54
CA VAL A 27 -13.77 -4.74 -8.14
C VAL A 27 -12.84 -3.69 -8.76
N PRO A 28 -12.81 -3.48 -10.09
CA PRO A 28 -11.92 -2.46 -10.67
C PRO A 28 -12.32 -1.04 -10.28
N LEU A 29 -13.62 -0.76 -10.09
CA LEU A 29 -14.08 0.54 -9.62
C LEU A 29 -13.64 0.81 -8.18
N TYR A 30 -13.69 -0.18 -7.31
CA TYR A 30 -13.22 -0.05 -5.94
C TYR A 30 -11.70 0.14 -5.87
N ASP A 31 -10.93 -0.60 -6.66
CA ASP A 31 -9.48 -0.42 -6.76
C ASP A 31 -9.11 1.00 -7.25
N LEU A 32 -9.80 1.48 -8.29
CA LEU A 32 -9.63 2.86 -8.76
C LEU A 32 -9.97 3.88 -7.68
N PHE A 33 -11.08 3.68 -6.96
CA PHE A 33 -11.47 4.55 -5.84
C PHE A 33 -10.38 4.57 -4.75
N CYS A 34 -9.87 3.41 -4.32
CA CYS A 34 -8.81 3.34 -3.32
C CYS A 34 -7.53 4.04 -3.77
N ARG A 35 -7.13 3.87 -5.04
CA ARG A 35 -5.94 4.53 -5.59
C ARG A 35 -6.08 6.05 -5.65
N VAL A 36 -7.24 6.56 -6.06
CA VAL A 36 -7.45 8.01 -6.19
C VAL A 36 -7.64 8.69 -4.84
N THR A 37 -8.34 8.03 -3.91
CA THR A 37 -8.68 8.63 -2.61
C THR A 37 -7.68 8.31 -1.51
N GLY A 38 -6.78 7.31 -1.70
CA GLY A 38 -5.93 6.77 -0.64
C GLY A 38 -6.70 5.99 0.42
N PHE A 39 -7.98 5.65 0.15
CA PHE A 39 -8.82 4.92 1.09
C PHE A 39 -8.22 3.56 1.46
N GLY A 40 -8.40 3.13 2.72
CA GLY A 40 -7.85 1.88 3.21
C GLY A 40 -6.32 1.87 3.40
N GLY A 41 -5.67 3.03 3.47
CA GLY A 41 -4.21 3.14 3.66
C GLY A 41 -3.41 2.97 2.36
N THR A 42 -4.07 3.05 1.19
CA THR A 42 -3.37 3.01 -0.11
C THR A 42 -2.49 4.25 -0.26
N THR A 43 -1.17 4.02 -0.36
CA THR A 43 -0.21 5.11 -0.53
C THR A 43 -0.12 5.58 -1.96
N GLN A 44 0.27 6.83 -2.14
CA GLN A 44 0.49 7.40 -3.47
C GLN A 44 1.89 7.09 -3.99
N VAL A 45 2.03 7.03 -5.32
CA VAL A 45 3.32 6.98 -5.99
C VAL A 45 3.53 8.33 -6.68
N SER A 46 4.53 9.08 -6.24
CA SER A 46 4.87 10.37 -6.84
C SER A 46 6.13 10.25 -7.68
N LYS A 47 6.19 11.03 -8.76
CA LYS A 47 7.40 11.13 -9.58
C LYS A 47 8.31 12.28 -9.15
N GLU A 48 7.79 13.22 -8.38
CA GLU A 48 8.51 14.41 -7.94
C GLU A 48 8.34 14.63 -6.44
N ALA A 49 9.39 15.13 -5.82
CA ALA A 49 9.37 15.56 -4.42
C ALA A 49 8.58 16.86 -4.26
N PRO A 50 7.92 17.10 -3.11
CA PRO A 50 7.25 18.36 -2.85
C PRO A 50 8.27 19.50 -2.78
N LYS A 51 7.86 20.70 -3.18
CA LYS A 51 8.71 21.90 -3.17
C LYS A 51 8.76 22.58 -1.80
N ILE A 52 7.86 22.20 -0.90
CA ILE A 52 7.68 22.86 0.41
C ILE A 52 7.94 21.83 1.51
N VAL A 53 8.80 22.20 2.47
CA VAL A 53 9.01 21.44 3.70
C VAL A 53 8.45 22.27 4.86
N LEU A 54 7.63 21.65 5.68
CA LEU A 54 6.99 22.27 6.84
C LEU A 54 7.77 21.90 8.12
N ASP A 55 7.64 22.72 9.17
CA ASP A 55 8.27 22.44 10.47
C ASP A 55 7.55 21.37 11.29
N LYS A 56 6.38 20.92 10.82
CA LYS A 56 5.68 19.81 11.45
C LYS A 56 6.48 18.52 11.32
N VAL A 57 6.73 17.89 12.45
CA VAL A 57 7.39 16.58 12.55
C VAL A 57 6.36 15.50 12.81
N VAL A 58 6.53 14.35 12.15
CA VAL A 58 5.71 13.14 12.34
C VAL A 58 6.65 11.97 12.55
N SER A 59 6.39 11.17 13.59
CA SER A 59 7.13 9.93 13.85
C SER A 59 6.61 8.82 12.94
N VAL A 60 7.48 8.31 12.07
CA VAL A 60 7.18 7.18 11.18
C VAL A 60 7.78 5.91 11.77
N ARG A 61 6.91 4.97 12.13
CA ARG A 61 7.29 3.64 12.60
C ARG A 61 7.26 2.66 11.43
N PHE A 62 8.29 1.81 11.36
CA PHE A 62 8.37 0.70 10.39
C PHE A 62 8.19 -0.62 11.11
N ASP A 63 7.16 -1.34 10.75
CA ASP A 63 6.87 -2.69 11.21
C ASP A 63 7.13 -3.67 10.06
N THR A 64 7.85 -4.76 10.35
CA THR A 64 8.34 -5.71 9.34
C THR A 64 7.90 -7.11 9.72
N ASN A 65 7.22 -7.78 8.78
CA ASN A 65 6.67 -9.10 8.98
C ASN A 65 7.02 -10.02 7.79
N VAL A 66 7.02 -11.31 8.06
CA VAL A 66 7.23 -12.35 7.05
C VAL A 66 6.15 -13.43 7.23
N ASN A 67 5.57 -13.87 6.12
CA ASN A 67 4.53 -14.90 6.11
C ASN A 67 4.92 -16.05 5.18
N ASN A 68 5.00 -17.26 5.73
CA ASN A 68 5.34 -18.50 5.04
C ASN A 68 6.70 -18.46 4.29
N LEU A 69 7.69 -17.77 4.85
CA LEU A 69 9.06 -17.71 4.37
C LEU A 69 10.02 -17.81 5.56
N GLU A 70 11.13 -18.47 5.40
CA GLU A 70 12.23 -18.48 6.36
C GLU A 70 13.16 -17.29 6.10
N TRP A 71 12.59 -16.08 6.19
CA TRP A 71 13.33 -14.83 6.00
C TRP A 71 13.40 -14.05 7.30
N ASN A 72 14.54 -13.46 7.56
CA ASN A 72 14.70 -12.45 8.58
C ASN A 72 14.60 -11.07 7.90
N PHE A 73 13.55 -10.33 8.22
CA PHE A 73 13.26 -9.04 7.60
C PHE A 73 13.20 -7.95 8.65
N LYS A 74 14.05 -6.94 8.55
CA LYS A 74 14.16 -5.86 9.52
C LYS A 74 14.37 -4.51 8.87
N ALA A 75 13.74 -3.47 9.41
CA ALA A 75 14.10 -2.10 9.11
C ALA A 75 15.38 -1.72 9.88
N LYS A 76 16.30 -0.99 9.25
CA LYS A 76 17.53 -0.51 9.90
C LYS A 76 17.25 0.46 11.06
N SER A 77 16.12 1.18 10.96
CA SER A 77 15.58 2.01 12.03
C SER A 77 14.08 1.76 12.14
N ASN A 78 13.61 1.36 13.32
CA ASN A 78 12.19 1.06 13.52
C ASN A 78 11.32 2.31 13.63
N VAL A 79 11.91 3.45 13.98
CA VAL A 79 11.21 4.74 14.07
C VAL A 79 12.15 5.83 13.58
N ILE A 80 11.63 6.72 12.77
CA ILE A 80 12.31 7.96 12.37
C ILE A 80 11.35 9.14 12.46
N ASP A 81 11.87 10.28 12.91
CA ASP A 81 11.12 11.53 12.91
C ASP A 81 11.37 12.26 11.59
N VAL A 82 10.30 12.55 10.87
CA VAL A 82 10.37 13.17 9.55
C VAL A 82 9.62 14.50 9.52
N LYS A 83 10.20 15.50 8.88
CA LYS A 83 9.50 16.74 8.57
C LYS A 83 8.56 16.53 7.39
N VAL A 84 7.37 17.08 7.50
CA VAL A 84 6.37 17.02 6.42
C VAL A 84 6.90 17.74 5.17
N GLY A 85 6.81 17.10 4.01
CA GLY A 85 7.38 17.57 2.76
C GLY A 85 8.87 17.22 2.55
N GLN A 86 9.57 16.75 3.57
CA GLN A 86 10.94 16.31 3.44
C GLN A 86 11.03 14.91 2.85
N VAL A 87 11.93 14.72 1.89
CA VAL A 87 12.25 13.40 1.35
C VAL A 87 13.14 12.66 2.34
N ASN A 88 12.73 11.45 2.69
CA ASN A 88 13.42 10.57 3.61
C ASN A 88 13.73 9.25 2.94
N ARG A 89 14.77 8.58 3.43
CA ARG A 89 15.22 7.28 2.96
C ARG A 89 15.31 6.32 4.13
N ILE A 90 14.78 5.12 3.94
CA ILE A 90 14.90 4.01 4.90
C ILE A 90 15.46 2.78 4.20
N GLU A 91 16.31 2.04 4.91
CA GLU A 91 16.89 0.79 4.46
C GLU A 91 16.28 -0.37 5.23
N PHE A 92 15.99 -1.45 4.50
CA PHE A 92 15.51 -2.70 5.04
C PHE A 92 16.49 -3.80 4.71
N GLU A 93 16.83 -4.60 5.69
CA GLU A 93 17.68 -5.78 5.54
C GLU A 93 16.80 -7.03 5.51
N VAL A 94 17.06 -7.88 4.52
CA VAL A 94 16.40 -9.17 4.37
C VAL A 94 17.45 -10.24 4.24
N GLU A 95 17.27 -11.36 4.94
CA GLU A 95 18.14 -12.53 4.90
C GLU A 95 17.27 -13.77 4.78
N ASN A 96 17.55 -14.61 3.80
CA ASN A 96 17.00 -15.96 3.74
C ASN A 96 17.78 -16.86 4.71
N ILE A 97 17.15 -17.23 5.82
CA ILE A 97 17.75 -18.09 6.85
C ILE A 97 17.45 -19.57 6.63
N GLY A 98 16.68 -19.90 5.58
CA GLY A 98 16.42 -21.27 5.14
C GLY A 98 17.56 -21.84 4.30
N ASP A 99 17.43 -23.10 3.93
CA ASP A 99 18.42 -23.88 3.19
C ASP A 99 18.09 -24.00 1.68
N GLU A 100 16.98 -23.43 1.23
CA GLU A 100 16.54 -23.44 -0.16
C GLU A 100 16.38 -22.00 -0.72
N THR A 101 16.43 -21.90 -2.06
CA THR A 101 16.09 -20.65 -2.76
C THR A 101 14.58 -20.42 -2.68
N THR A 102 14.17 -19.28 -2.19
CA THR A 102 12.76 -18.94 -2.01
C THR A 102 12.41 -17.60 -2.65
N TYR A 103 11.12 -17.41 -2.90
CA TYR A 103 10.59 -16.23 -3.57
C TYR A 103 9.55 -15.55 -2.70
N GLY A 104 9.64 -14.23 -2.62
CA GLY A 104 8.70 -13.43 -1.84
C GLY A 104 8.30 -12.15 -2.53
N VAL A 105 7.08 -11.69 -2.24
CA VAL A 105 6.58 -10.38 -2.65
C VAL A 105 6.23 -9.57 -1.42
N ALA A 106 6.75 -8.35 -1.35
CA ALA A 106 6.43 -7.44 -0.26
C ALA A 106 5.13 -6.69 -0.52
N SER A 107 4.23 -6.74 0.44
CA SER A 107 3.07 -5.86 0.54
C SER A 107 3.25 -4.89 1.70
N PHE A 108 2.50 -3.79 1.71
CA PHE A 108 2.58 -2.80 2.78
C PHE A 108 1.20 -2.25 3.12
N ASN A 109 1.09 -1.73 4.34
CA ASN A 109 -0.09 -1.04 4.85
C ASN A 109 0.32 0.17 5.70
N VAL A 110 -0.54 1.18 5.75
CA VAL A 110 -0.35 2.42 6.54
C VAL A 110 -1.43 2.52 7.60
N SER A 111 -1.03 2.79 8.83
CA SER A 111 -1.93 3.01 9.95
C SER A 111 -1.59 4.32 10.67
N PRO A 112 -2.56 5.20 10.94
CA PRO A 112 -3.96 5.10 10.55
C PRO A 112 -4.17 5.28 9.04
N ALA A 113 -5.21 4.64 8.49
CA ALA A 113 -5.50 4.61 7.05
C ALA A 113 -5.67 6.02 6.43
N SER A 114 -6.07 7.02 7.23
CA SER A 114 -6.17 8.42 6.80
C SER A 114 -4.85 9.03 6.33
N PHE A 115 -3.70 8.50 6.79
CA PHE A 115 -2.38 8.90 6.30
C PHE A 115 -2.05 8.37 4.90
N GLY A 116 -2.72 7.29 4.44
CA GLY A 116 -2.40 6.62 3.19
C GLY A 116 -2.30 7.56 2.00
N LYS A 117 -3.26 8.48 1.84
CA LYS A 117 -3.28 9.45 0.74
C LYS A 117 -2.15 10.51 0.81
N TYR A 118 -1.57 10.74 1.99
CA TYR A 118 -0.48 11.69 2.20
C TYR A 118 0.89 11.02 2.30
N TYR A 119 0.94 9.70 2.30
CA TYR A 119 2.18 8.94 2.27
C TYR A 119 2.58 8.65 0.82
N SER A 120 3.54 9.39 0.30
CA SER A 120 3.99 9.29 -1.08
C SER A 120 5.34 8.62 -1.17
N LYS A 121 5.45 7.59 -2.03
CA LYS A 121 6.68 6.89 -2.33
C LYS A 121 7.27 7.39 -3.64
N LEU A 122 8.57 7.66 -3.64
CA LEU A 122 9.37 8.01 -4.82
C LEU A 122 10.09 6.79 -5.40
N GLY A 123 10.38 5.79 -4.58
CA GLY A 123 10.98 4.52 -4.97
C GLY A 123 10.66 3.45 -3.94
N CYS A 124 10.29 2.27 -4.40
CA CYS A 124 9.96 1.13 -3.56
C CYS A 124 10.26 -0.18 -4.28
N PHE A 125 10.68 -1.17 -3.52
CA PHE A 125 10.85 -2.57 -3.96
C PHE A 125 9.55 -3.39 -3.85
N CYS A 126 8.45 -2.76 -3.43
CA CYS A 126 7.19 -3.43 -3.17
C CYS A 126 6.54 -3.95 -4.46
N PHE A 127 5.80 -5.06 -4.33
CA PHE A 127 5.06 -5.71 -5.42
C PHE A 127 5.92 -6.36 -6.52
N GLU A 128 7.25 -6.30 -6.41
CA GLU A 128 8.15 -7.05 -7.28
C GLU A 128 8.52 -8.38 -6.61
N LYS A 129 8.58 -9.44 -7.41
CA LYS A 129 9.01 -10.75 -6.94
C LYS A 129 10.51 -10.69 -6.65
N GLN A 130 10.87 -10.96 -5.41
CA GLN A 130 12.24 -11.03 -4.93
C GLN A 130 12.64 -12.51 -4.82
N GLU A 131 13.82 -12.84 -5.31
CA GLU A 131 14.46 -14.14 -5.18
C GLU A 131 15.61 -14.01 -4.20
N LEU A 132 15.67 -14.90 -3.20
CA LEU A 132 16.81 -15.01 -2.30
C LEU A 132 17.25 -16.47 -2.21
N LYS A 133 18.51 -16.72 -2.50
CA LYS A 133 19.16 -18.04 -2.31
C LYS A 133 19.34 -18.33 -0.83
N ALA A 134 19.57 -19.59 -0.50
CA ALA A 134 19.90 -20.01 0.85
C ALA A 134 21.05 -19.16 1.43
N GLY A 135 20.84 -18.56 2.59
CA GLY A 135 21.80 -17.68 3.28
C GLY A 135 22.05 -16.33 2.62
N GLU A 136 21.34 -15.97 1.56
CA GLU A 136 21.53 -14.70 0.85
C GLU A 136 20.95 -13.54 1.65
N LYS A 137 21.68 -12.42 1.65
CA LYS A 137 21.27 -11.15 2.25
C LYS A 137 21.08 -10.10 1.17
N ALA A 138 20.01 -9.34 1.29
CA ALA A 138 19.71 -8.21 0.42
C ALA A 138 19.36 -6.98 1.24
N THR A 139 19.67 -5.80 0.70
CA THR A 139 19.27 -4.52 1.27
C THR A 139 18.34 -3.81 0.31
N TYR A 140 17.14 -3.50 0.77
CA TYR A 140 16.15 -2.76 0.02
C TYR A 140 16.04 -1.34 0.53
N VAL A 141 15.92 -0.41 -0.40
CA VAL A 141 15.85 1.02 -0.10
C VAL A 141 14.48 1.54 -0.49
N MET A 142 13.87 2.27 0.42
CA MET A 142 12.64 3.01 0.13
C MET A 142 12.88 4.50 0.35
N THR A 143 12.43 5.28 -0.62
CA THR A 143 12.43 6.75 -0.54
C THR A 143 10.99 7.24 -0.52
N PHE A 144 10.65 8.08 0.45
CA PHE A 144 9.30 8.56 0.66
C PHE A 144 9.28 9.99 1.23
N TYR A 145 8.11 10.59 1.21
CA TYR A 145 7.80 11.82 1.93
C TYR A 145 6.34 11.82 2.41
N LEU A 146 6.05 12.67 3.38
CA LEU A 146 4.69 12.99 3.79
C LEU A 146 4.25 14.26 3.08
N ASP A 147 3.11 14.19 2.39
CA ASP A 147 2.58 15.30 1.60
C ASP A 147 2.21 16.49 2.52
N PRO A 148 2.63 17.72 2.17
CA PRO A 148 2.31 18.92 2.95
C PRO A 148 0.80 19.14 3.19
N ASP A 149 -0.06 18.65 2.32
CA ASP A 149 -1.51 18.78 2.46
C ASP A 149 -2.09 18.04 3.67
N LEU A 150 -1.32 17.12 4.29
CA LEU A 150 -1.75 16.44 5.52
C LEU A 150 -2.07 17.41 6.69
N VAL A 151 -1.48 18.63 6.70
CA VAL A 151 -1.73 19.60 7.76
C VAL A 151 -3.07 20.32 7.61
N ASN A 152 -3.65 20.29 6.40
CA ASN A 152 -4.91 20.93 6.08
C ASN A 152 -6.12 20.01 6.34
N ASP A 153 -5.89 18.70 6.45
CA ASP A 153 -6.95 17.71 6.66
C ASP A 153 -7.27 17.56 8.15
N PRO A 154 -8.55 17.79 8.56
CA PRO A 154 -8.97 17.60 9.96
C PRO A 154 -8.67 16.22 10.54
N THR A 155 -8.59 15.17 9.71
CA THR A 155 -8.36 13.80 10.15
C THR A 155 -6.88 13.49 10.42
N THR A 156 -5.95 14.26 9.82
CA THR A 156 -4.50 14.02 9.93
C THR A 156 -3.71 15.15 10.57
N LYS A 157 -4.25 16.37 10.56
CA LYS A 157 -3.54 17.56 11.07
C LYS A 157 -3.02 17.46 12.49
N ASN A 158 -3.69 16.70 13.37
CA ASN A 158 -3.33 16.52 14.77
C ASN A 158 -2.56 15.23 15.04
N LEU A 159 -2.43 14.35 14.03
CA LEU A 159 -1.71 13.10 14.19
C LEU A 159 -0.19 13.36 14.20
N GLN A 160 0.51 12.67 15.08
CA GLN A 160 1.96 12.78 15.27
C GLN A 160 2.69 11.49 14.90
N ASP A 161 1.94 10.38 14.75
CA ASP A 161 2.49 9.06 14.50
C ASP A 161 1.83 8.42 13.29
N VAL A 162 2.63 7.70 12.50
CA VAL A 162 2.19 6.82 11.43
C VAL A 162 2.99 5.54 11.44
N THR A 163 2.33 4.40 11.27
CA THR A 163 2.99 3.10 11.17
C THR A 163 2.89 2.59 9.75
N MET A 164 4.04 2.24 9.18
CA MET A 164 4.19 1.53 7.93
C MET A 164 4.50 0.07 8.22
N SER A 165 3.56 -0.81 7.95
CA SER A 165 3.75 -2.25 8.08
C SER A 165 4.10 -2.85 6.73
N TYR A 166 5.23 -3.54 6.65
CA TYR A 166 5.67 -4.30 5.49
C TYR A 166 5.62 -5.78 5.79
N THR A 167 5.05 -6.56 4.87
CA THR A 167 4.97 -8.02 5.01
C THR A 167 5.42 -8.68 3.72
N PHE A 168 6.41 -9.56 3.82
CA PHE A 168 6.75 -10.48 2.74
C PHE A 168 5.85 -11.71 2.78
N PHE A 169 5.34 -12.08 1.63
CA PHE A 169 4.54 -13.29 1.41
C PHE A 169 5.26 -14.22 0.44
N SER A 170 5.20 -15.51 0.70
CA SER A 170 5.68 -16.55 -0.23
C SER A 170 4.88 -16.53 -1.53
N THR A 171 5.55 -16.77 -2.68
CA THR A 171 4.94 -16.84 -4.02
C THR A 171 5.33 -18.11 -4.76
#